data_6588e4fb8537457b346449313f8394fc
#
_entry.id   6588e4fb8537457b346449313f8394fc
#
_cell.length_a   1.000
_cell.length_b   1.000
_cell.length_c   1.000
_cell.angle_alpha   90.00
_cell.angle_beta   90.00
_cell.angle_gamma   90.00
#
_symmetry.space_group_name_H-M   'P 1'
#
loop_
_entity.id
_entity.type
_entity.pdbx_description
1 polymer ?
#
loop_
_entity_poly.entity_id
_entity_poly.type
_entity_poly.pdbx_seq_one_letter_code
_entity_poly.pdbx_strand_id
1 'polypeptide(L)'
;MKAGRPIGGEIKLIHLRKAFPECFDNFNLIYLVSSALPAQVEEIVKVSKSRGAKLVWNQNGVAYPGCYGDFYPWFNRRMATLRDQADYIVNQSEFSRISAERYLGSSTAPSGILFNPVDTEVFSPRMQSLPDGPWRILAAGTSHALYRTKSALDTLRELLSRGQDVHLTIAGEFRWKDAEVQVREAMLGLELHVTILPPFRQEEAPEIYRDSHLLLHTKYNDPCPTVPIEAMASGLPVVGTRSGGMPELVGKECGILVPVEQGWSRDLAGEPGLLADAVECIMENHVVMTEAARSHAVKTFQVGAWLERHREILLEVTSR
;
A
#
# COMPACT_ATOMS: atom_id res chain seq x y z
N MET A 1 0.05 -15.99 -15.97
CA MET A 1 -0.15 -15.53 -14.58
C MET A 1 -0.72 -16.70 -13.80
N LYS A 2 -0.21 -17.03 -12.63
CA LYS A 2 -0.86 -18.01 -11.76
C LYS A 2 -2.25 -17.47 -11.42
N ALA A 3 -3.26 -18.34 -11.39
CA ALA A 3 -4.62 -18.02 -10.96
C ALA A 3 -4.63 -17.70 -9.44
N GLY A 4 -4.00 -16.59 -9.06
CA GLY A 4 -3.89 -16.06 -7.71
C GLY A 4 -4.38 -14.63 -7.69
N ARG A 5 -4.69 -14.13 -6.50
CA ARG A 5 -5.09 -12.72 -6.32
C ARG A 5 -3.93 -11.82 -6.67
N PRO A 6 -4.13 -10.75 -7.48
CA PRO A 6 -3.07 -9.83 -7.80
C PRO A 6 -2.63 -9.09 -6.52
N ILE A 7 -1.32 -8.98 -6.33
CA ILE A 7 -0.71 -8.17 -5.28
C ILE A 7 -0.37 -6.78 -5.81
N GLY A 8 -0.10 -5.80 -4.93
CA GLY A 8 0.03 -4.38 -5.30
C GLY A 8 0.87 -4.07 -6.54
N GLY A 9 2.00 -4.78 -6.76
CA GLY A 9 2.82 -4.62 -7.97
C GLY A 9 2.12 -5.11 -9.25
N GLU A 10 1.33 -6.17 -9.17
CA GLU A 10 0.60 -6.73 -10.31
C GLU A 10 -0.61 -5.87 -10.70
N ILE A 11 -1.25 -5.19 -9.74
CA ILE A 11 -2.36 -4.26 -10.00
C ILE A 11 -1.90 -3.13 -10.93
N LYS A 12 -0.71 -2.58 -10.69
CA LYS A 12 -0.12 -1.56 -11.58
C LYS A 12 0.07 -2.06 -13.01
N LEU A 13 0.55 -3.29 -13.16
CA LEU A 13 0.73 -3.92 -14.47
C LEU A 13 -0.61 -4.14 -15.18
N ILE A 14 -1.68 -4.45 -14.45
CA ILE A 14 -3.03 -4.57 -15.03
C ILE A 14 -3.47 -3.23 -15.64
N HIS A 15 -3.30 -2.11 -14.93
CA HIS A 15 -3.62 -0.79 -15.45
C HIS A 15 -2.75 -0.40 -16.66
N LEU A 16 -1.43 -0.65 -16.57
CA LEU A 16 -0.52 -0.36 -17.68
C LEU A 16 -0.85 -1.17 -18.93
N ARG A 17 -1.13 -2.46 -18.82
CA ARG A 17 -1.48 -3.32 -19.96
C ARG A 17 -2.76 -2.91 -20.68
N LYS A 18 -3.73 -2.35 -19.95
CA LYS A 18 -4.95 -1.82 -20.56
C LYS A 18 -4.68 -0.60 -21.44
N ALA A 19 -3.75 0.28 -21.02
CA ALA A 19 -3.42 1.53 -21.71
C ALA A 19 -2.27 1.37 -22.72
N PHE A 20 -1.34 0.48 -22.44
CA PHE A 20 -0.14 0.19 -23.24
C PHE A 20 -0.07 -1.32 -23.47
N PRO A 21 -0.69 -1.85 -24.54
CA PRO A 21 -0.68 -3.29 -24.83
C PRO A 21 0.74 -3.83 -24.98
N GLU A 22 0.99 -5.03 -24.45
CA GLU A 22 2.29 -5.68 -24.55
C GLU A 22 2.60 -6.08 -26.01
N CYS A 23 3.87 -5.84 -26.42
CA CYS A 23 4.40 -6.30 -27.68
C CYS A 23 5.60 -7.21 -27.38
N PHE A 24 5.65 -8.38 -28.00
CA PHE A 24 6.68 -9.39 -27.74
C PHE A 24 7.80 -9.42 -28.81
N ASP A 25 7.56 -8.83 -29.98
CA ASP A 25 8.49 -8.94 -31.10
C ASP A 25 9.33 -7.66 -31.30
N ASN A 26 8.74 -6.56 -31.66
CA ASN A 26 9.42 -5.32 -32.02
C ASN A 26 9.24 -4.23 -30.96
N PHE A 27 9.65 -4.53 -29.72
CA PHE A 27 9.57 -3.56 -28.63
C PHE A 27 10.89 -2.78 -28.47
N ASN A 28 10.78 -1.53 -28.10
CA ASN A 28 11.90 -0.62 -27.81
C ASN A 28 12.02 -0.27 -26.32
N LEU A 29 11.13 -0.82 -25.48
CA LEU A 29 11.09 -0.55 -24.04
C LEU A 29 10.60 -1.77 -23.25
N ILE A 30 11.21 -2.00 -22.10
CA ILE A 30 10.72 -2.92 -21.05
C ILE A 30 10.35 -2.12 -19.82
N TYR A 31 9.21 -2.48 -19.21
CA TYR A 31 8.76 -1.92 -17.94
C TYR A 31 8.75 -3.01 -16.87
N LEU A 32 9.52 -2.83 -15.80
CA LEU A 32 9.64 -3.79 -14.71
C LEU A 32 9.16 -3.18 -13.39
N VAL A 33 8.38 -3.94 -12.65
CA VAL A 33 7.97 -3.62 -11.27
C VAL A 33 8.76 -4.48 -10.31
N SER A 34 9.51 -3.88 -9.38
CA SER A 34 10.47 -4.56 -8.50
C SER A 34 9.85 -5.67 -7.63
N SER A 35 8.56 -5.60 -7.32
CA SER A 35 7.84 -6.62 -6.53
C SER A 35 7.12 -7.67 -7.38
N ALA A 36 7.21 -7.61 -8.72
CA ALA A 36 6.53 -8.52 -9.65
C ALA A 36 7.46 -8.94 -10.80
N LEU A 37 8.69 -9.32 -10.46
CA LEU A 37 9.71 -9.71 -11.44
C LEU A 37 9.46 -11.13 -11.97
N PRO A 38 9.54 -11.35 -13.29
CA PRO A 38 9.49 -12.69 -13.85
C PRO A 38 10.75 -13.51 -13.49
N ALA A 39 10.66 -14.83 -13.62
CA ALA A 39 11.75 -15.74 -13.21
C ALA A 39 13.07 -15.47 -13.98
N GLN A 40 12.99 -15.27 -15.30
CA GLN A 40 14.16 -15.06 -16.16
C GLN A 40 14.42 -13.58 -16.46
N VAL A 41 14.11 -12.66 -15.54
CA VAL A 41 14.18 -11.21 -15.81
C VAL A 41 15.58 -10.74 -16.19
N GLU A 42 16.63 -11.30 -15.61
CA GLU A 42 18.02 -10.92 -15.92
C GLU A 42 18.38 -11.19 -17.39
N GLU A 43 17.96 -12.36 -17.91
CA GLU A 43 18.17 -12.72 -19.30
C GLU A 43 17.29 -11.86 -20.22
N ILE A 44 16.04 -11.63 -19.86
CA ILE A 44 15.13 -10.74 -20.58
C ILE A 44 15.76 -9.35 -20.70
N VAL A 45 16.23 -8.76 -19.61
CA VAL A 45 16.88 -7.43 -19.60
C VAL A 45 18.13 -7.43 -20.48
N LYS A 46 19.02 -8.43 -20.31
CA LYS A 46 20.25 -8.54 -21.08
C LYS A 46 19.99 -8.59 -22.58
N VAL A 47 19.09 -9.47 -23.02
CA VAL A 47 18.73 -9.61 -24.44
C VAL A 47 18.03 -8.38 -24.98
N SER A 48 17.12 -7.79 -24.23
CA SER A 48 16.40 -6.58 -24.65
C SER A 48 17.34 -5.39 -24.81
N LYS A 49 18.22 -5.16 -23.85
CA LYS A 49 19.20 -4.05 -23.91
C LYS A 49 20.22 -4.24 -25.03
N SER A 50 20.66 -5.47 -25.33
CA SER A 50 21.53 -5.75 -26.48
C SER A 50 20.89 -5.43 -27.83
N ARG A 51 19.55 -5.35 -27.88
CA ARG A 51 18.76 -4.93 -29.05
C ARG A 51 18.37 -3.45 -29.02
N GLY A 52 18.90 -2.67 -28.07
CA GLY A 52 18.66 -1.24 -27.94
C GLY A 52 17.39 -0.87 -27.15
N ALA A 53 16.68 -1.84 -26.56
CA ALA A 53 15.50 -1.52 -25.76
C ALA A 53 15.88 -0.79 -24.46
N LYS A 54 15.07 0.20 -24.08
CA LYS A 54 15.18 0.94 -22.83
C LYS A 54 14.54 0.20 -21.68
N LEU A 55 14.98 0.47 -20.44
CA LEU A 55 14.42 -0.11 -19.22
C LEU A 55 13.82 0.98 -18.32
N VAL A 56 12.54 0.93 -18.09
CA VAL A 56 11.88 1.68 -17.01
C VAL A 56 11.70 0.76 -15.81
N TRP A 57 12.27 1.16 -14.68
CA TRP A 57 12.22 0.43 -13.42
C TRP A 57 11.23 1.10 -12.45
N ASN A 58 10.16 0.39 -12.06
CA ASN A 58 9.25 0.85 -11.03
C ASN A 58 9.68 0.30 -9.67
N GLN A 59 10.21 1.18 -8.83
CA GLN A 59 10.72 0.86 -7.52
C GLN A 59 9.61 0.85 -6.48
N ASN A 60 9.30 -0.34 -5.97
CA ASN A 60 8.45 -0.53 -4.80
C ASN A 60 9.28 -0.47 -3.52
N GLY A 61 8.93 -1.26 -2.50
CA GLY A 61 9.74 -1.38 -1.29
C GLY A 61 11.04 -2.14 -1.51
N VAL A 62 11.87 -2.12 -0.50
CA VAL A 62 13.12 -2.89 -0.37
C VAL A 62 13.07 -3.77 0.86
N ALA A 63 13.89 -4.80 0.92
CA ALA A 63 14.11 -5.53 2.15
C ALA A 63 15.05 -4.73 3.08
N TYR A 64 14.75 -4.71 4.37
CA TYR A 64 15.55 -4.06 5.42
C TYR A 64 15.57 -4.94 6.68
N PRO A 65 16.48 -4.70 7.65
CA PRO A 65 16.65 -5.59 8.80
C PRO A 65 15.36 -5.88 9.58
N GLY A 66 14.52 -4.87 9.80
CA GLY A 66 13.27 -5.02 10.56
C GLY A 66 12.27 -6.00 9.94
N CYS A 67 12.22 -6.11 8.61
CA CYS A 67 11.26 -6.98 7.94
C CYS A 67 11.84 -8.32 7.46
N TYR A 68 13.18 -8.41 7.24
CA TYR A 68 13.84 -9.60 6.70
C TYR A 68 15.03 -10.09 7.53
N GLY A 69 15.29 -9.49 8.70
CA GLY A 69 16.47 -9.80 9.52
C GLY A 69 17.75 -9.68 8.69
N ASP A 70 18.75 -10.51 9.00
CA ASP A 70 20.06 -10.52 8.33
C ASP A 70 20.00 -10.97 6.85
N PHE A 71 18.86 -11.49 6.40
CA PHE A 71 18.69 -11.93 5.00
C PHE A 71 18.32 -10.80 4.02
N TYR A 72 18.08 -9.59 4.50
CA TYR A 72 17.69 -8.47 3.63
C TYR A 72 18.65 -8.21 2.46
N PRO A 73 19.99 -8.38 2.57
CA PRO A 73 20.89 -8.14 1.44
C PRO A 73 20.69 -9.17 0.32
N TRP A 74 20.35 -10.40 0.66
CA TRP A 74 20.08 -11.44 -0.33
C TRP A 74 18.84 -11.09 -1.18
N PHE A 75 17.76 -10.64 -0.55
CA PHE A 75 16.55 -10.19 -1.25
C PHE A 75 16.80 -8.97 -2.14
N ASN A 76 17.63 -8.04 -1.68
CA ASN A 76 17.92 -6.80 -2.39
C ASN A 76 18.89 -6.96 -3.56
N ARG A 77 19.77 -7.95 -3.54
CA ARG A 77 20.84 -8.14 -4.53
C ARG A 77 20.32 -8.13 -5.98
N ARG A 78 19.27 -8.90 -6.23
CA ARG A 78 18.64 -8.99 -7.56
C ARG A 78 18.05 -7.65 -8.00
N MET A 79 17.35 -6.96 -7.09
CA MET A 79 16.78 -5.64 -7.37
C MET A 79 17.85 -4.60 -7.68
N ALA A 80 18.93 -4.55 -6.92
CA ALA A 80 20.05 -3.63 -7.15
C ALA A 80 20.64 -3.82 -8.56
N THR A 81 21.01 -5.05 -8.93
CA THR A 81 21.58 -5.37 -10.24
C THR A 81 20.68 -4.97 -11.42
N LEU A 82 19.37 -5.12 -11.29
CA LEU A 82 18.41 -4.76 -12.34
C LEU A 82 18.16 -3.25 -12.38
N ARG A 83 18.04 -2.61 -11.22
CA ARG A 83 17.84 -1.17 -11.09
C ARG A 83 19.02 -0.36 -11.67
N ASP A 84 20.25 -0.85 -11.52
CA ASP A 84 21.46 -0.20 -12.07
C ASP A 84 21.48 -0.16 -13.61
N GLN A 85 20.66 -0.98 -14.26
CA GLN A 85 20.51 -1.01 -15.72
C GLN A 85 19.35 -0.14 -16.22
N ALA A 86 18.61 0.52 -15.33
CA ALA A 86 17.46 1.33 -15.69
C ALA A 86 17.88 2.60 -16.48
N ASP A 87 17.10 2.93 -17.50
CA ASP A 87 17.17 4.22 -18.21
C ASP A 87 16.29 5.28 -17.54
N TYR A 88 15.31 4.85 -16.72
CA TYR A 88 14.48 5.70 -15.86
C TYR A 88 13.96 4.92 -14.67
N ILE A 89 13.85 5.58 -13.50
CA ILE A 89 13.32 4.98 -12.27
C ILE A 89 12.04 5.72 -11.84
N VAL A 90 10.95 4.98 -11.75
CA VAL A 90 9.70 5.46 -11.14
C VAL A 90 9.67 4.99 -9.69
N ASN A 91 9.83 5.90 -8.74
CA ASN A 91 9.67 5.62 -7.32
C ASN A 91 8.23 5.87 -6.89
N GLN A 92 7.67 4.99 -6.08
CA GLN A 92 6.27 5.14 -5.67
C GLN A 92 6.05 6.10 -4.48
N SER A 93 7.12 6.64 -3.91
CA SER A 93 7.13 7.69 -2.87
C SER A 93 8.55 8.18 -2.67
N GLU A 94 8.74 9.30 -1.99
CA GLU A 94 10.06 9.76 -1.57
C GLU A 94 10.69 8.78 -0.56
N PHE A 95 9.89 8.23 0.34
CA PHE A 95 10.35 7.16 1.23
C PHE A 95 10.85 5.94 0.45
N SER A 96 10.17 5.55 -0.65
CA SER A 96 10.62 4.47 -1.53
C SER A 96 11.97 4.78 -2.17
N ARG A 97 12.18 6.03 -2.63
CA ARG A 97 13.44 6.49 -3.20
C ARG A 97 14.59 6.43 -2.18
N ILE A 98 14.38 7.00 -0.98
CA ILE A 98 15.37 7.01 0.11
C ILE A 98 15.71 5.60 0.56
N SER A 99 14.71 4.73 0.72
CA SER A 99 14.93 3.33 1.10
C SER A 99 15.71 2.55 0.05
N ALA A 100 15.43 2.78 -1.24
CA ALA A 100 16.16 2.17 -2.34
C ALA A 100 17.63 2.64 -2.39
N GLU A 101 17.89 3.93 -2.23
CA GLU A 101 19.26 4.45 -2.15
C GLU A 101 20.04 3.85 -0.98
N ARG A 102 19.40 3.72 0.17
CA ARG A 102 20.02 3.14 1.37
C ARG A 102 20.38 1.66 1.22
N TYR A 103 19.51 0.87 0.60
CA TYR A 103 19.61 -0.60 0.62
C TYR A 103 19.94 -1.24 -0.73
N LEU A 104 19.82 -0.52 -1.84
CA LEU A 104 20.21 -0.97 -3.18
C LEU A 104 21.41 -0.19 -3.74
N GLY A 105 21.79 0.93 -3.12
CA GLY A 105 22.80 1.87 -3.59
C GLY A 105 22.22 3.05 -4.37
N SER A 106 23.04 4.07 -4.63
CA SER A 106 22.67 5.21 -5.46
C SER A 106 22.57 4.80 -6.93
N SER A 107 21.74 5.50 -7.70
CA SER A 107 21.63 5.35 -9.15
C SER A 107 21.80 6.70 -9.84
N THR A 108 22.42 6.71 -11.00
CA THR A 108 22.56 7.90 -11.86
C THR A 108 21.41 8.02 -12.88
N ALA A 109 20.52 7.04 -12.95
CA ALA A 109 19.38 7.10 -13.85
C ALA A 109 18.43 8.24 -13.46
N PRO A 110 17.87 8.98 -14.41
CA PRO A 110 16.79 9.92 -14.14
C PRO A 110 15.66 9.24 -13.38
N SER A 111 15.04 9.95 -12.45
CA SER A 111 13.96 9.37 -11.66
C SER A 111 12.86 10.36 -11.33
N GLY A 112 11.67 9.84 -11.04
CA GLY A 112 10.52 10.62 -10.57
C GLY A 112 9.72 9.90 -9.52
N ILE A 113 8.91 10.65 -8.77
CA ILE A 113 7.96 10.11 -7.81
C ILE A 113 6.60 9.99 -8.50
N LEU A 114 5.99 8.81 -8.41
CA LEU A 114 4.64 8.57 -8.88
C LEU A 114 3.95 7.55 -7.97
N PHE A 115 3.03 8.02 -7.16
CA PHE A 115 2.29 7.20 -6.19
C PHE A 115 1.52 6.06 -6.88
N ASN A 116 1.11 5.06 -6.13
CA ASN A 116 0.24 4.02 -6.65
C ASN A 116 -1.12 4.59 -7.04
N PRO A 117 -1.71 4.14 -8.16
CA PRO A 117 -2.99 4.64 -8.63
C PRO A 117 -4.16 3.93 -7.95
N VAL A 118 -5.32 4.55 -8.04
CA VAL A 118 -6.62 3.94 -7.75
C VAL A 118 -7.63 4.30 -8.84
N ASP A 119 -8.49 3.34 -9.19
CA ASP A 119 -9.66 3.60 -10.02
C ASP A 119 -10.76 4.22 -9.13
N THR A 120 -10.91 5.54 -9.24
CA THR A 120 -11.84 6.30 -8.40
C THR A 120 -13.31 6.11 -8.78
N GLU A 121 -13.62 5.50 -9.91
CA GLU A 121 -14.99 5.10 -10.27
C GLU A 121 -15.37 3.80 -9.57
N VAL A 122 -14.43 2.87 -9.45
CA VAL A 122 -14.60 1.59 -8.75
C VAL A 122 -14.60 1.82 -7.24
N PHE A 123 -13.55 2.49 -6.72
CA PHE A 123 -13.45 2.88 -5.32
C PHE A 123 -14.10 4.25 -5.13
N SER A 124 -15.36 4.24 -4.73
CA SER A 124 -16.17 5.44 -4.55
C SER A 124 -16.95 5.36 -3.24
N PRO A 125 -17.29 6.50 -2.64
CA PRO A 125 -18.06 6.54 -1.40
C PRO A 125 -19.41 5.83 -1.53
N ARG A 126 -19.93 5.37 -0.42
CA ARG A 126 -21.30 4.89 -0.32
C ARG A 126 -22.28 6.03 -0.60
N MET A 127 -23.34 5.75 -1.34
CA MET A 127 -24.39 6.74 -1.63
C MET A 127 -25.33 7.00 -0.47
N GLN A 128 -25.50 6.04 0.45
CA GLN A 128 -26.35 6.14 1.61
C GLN A 128 -25.52 6.04 2.88
N SER A 129 -25.95 6.67 3.97
CA SER A 129 -25.30 6.50 5.28
C SER A 129 -25.32 5.04 5.72
N LEU A 130 -24.32 4.65 6.50
CA LEU A 130 -24.34 3.36 7.16
C LEU A 130 -25.51 3.28 8.13
N PRO A 131 -26.11 2.09 8.34
CA PRO A 131 -27.14 1.90 9.36
C PRO A 131 -26.62 2.29 10.74
N ASP A 132 -27.53 2.75 11.60
CA ASP A 132 -27.24 2.98 13.01
C ASP A 132 -26.63 1.73 13.65
N GLY A 133 -25.64 1.94 14.51
CA GLY A 133 -24.92 0.86 15.18
C GLY A 133 -23.49 1.27 15.54
N PRO A 134 -22.62 0.29 15.86
CA PRO A 134 -21.24 0.58 16.23
C PRO A 134 -20.47 1.26 15.10
N TRP A 135 -19.51 2.10 15.47
CA TRP A 135 -18.55 2.63 14.53
C TRP A 135 -17.68 1.53 13.92
N ARG A 136 -17.68 1.43 12.62
CA ARG A 136 -17.03 0.35 11.86
C ARG A 136 -15.63 0.77 11.44
N ILE A 137 -14.64 0.17 12.07
CA ILE A 137 -13.22 0.37 11.79
C ILE A 137 -12.76 -0.75 10.87
N LEU A 138 -12.08 -0.40 9.77
CA LEU A 138 -11.50 -1.37 8.85
C LEU A 138 -9.99 -1.47 9.08
N ALA A 139 -9.46 -2.68 9.25
CA ALA A 139 -8.04 -2.99 9.13
C ALA A 139 -7.87 -3.93 7.93
N ALA A 140 -7.26 -3.43 6.83
CA ALA A 140 -7.22 -4.18 5.57
C ALA A 140 -5.81 -4.43 5.05
N GLY A 141 -5.72 -5.42 4.15
CA GLY A 141 -4.50 -5.82 3.45
C GLY A 141 -3.80 -7.03 4.05
N THR A 142 -3.02 -7.73 3.22
CA THR A 142 -2.25 -8.90 3.64
C THR A 142 -1.28 -8.56 4.76
N SER A 143 -1.35 -9.29 5.86
CA SER A 143 -0.43 -9.17 6.99
C SER A 143 0.62 -10.28 6.94
N HIS A 144 1.88 -9.92 7.14
CA HIS A 144 3.01 -10.86 7.17
C HIS A 144 3.58 -11.05 8.60
N ALA A 145 3.02 -10.35 9.59
CA ALA A 145 3.46 -10.43 10.98
C ALA A 145 2.32 -10.04 11.93
N LEU A 146 2.29 -10.67 13.09
CA LEU A 146 1.26 -10.48 14.11
C LEU A 146 1.13 -9.02 14.58
N TYR A 147 2.23 -8.27 14.66
CA TYR A 147 2.23 -6.91 15.24
C TYR A 147 1.18 -5.99 14.61
N ARG A 148 0.91 -6.13 13.30
CA ARG A 148 -0.09 -5.31 12.59
C ARG A 148 -1.50 -5.58 13.11
N THR A 149 -1.88 -6.86 13.14
CA THR A 149 -3.20 -7.29 13.63
C THR A 149 -3.33 -6.98 15.12
N LYS A 150 -2.28 -7.26 15.90
CA LYS A 150 -2.25 -6.97 17.33
C LYS A 150 -2.42 -5.47 17.61
N SER A 151 -1.75 -4.60 16.85
CA SER A 151 -1.91 -3.14 16.99
C SER A 151 -3.36 -2.69 16.77
N ALA A 152 -4.05 -3.24 15.76
CA ALA A 152 -5.46 -2.94 15.54
C ALA A 152 -6.37 -3.46 16.68
N LEU A 153 -6.11 -4.67 17.18
CA LEU A 153 -6.84 -5.25 18.31
C LEU A 153 -6.59 -4.49 19.62
N ASP A 154 -5.36 -4.06 19.88
CA ASP A 154 -5.02 -3.28 21.06
C ASP A 154 -5.67 -1.88 21.00
N THR A 155 -5.75 -1.26 19.82
CA THR A 155 -6.49 -0.01 19.61
C THR A 155 -8.00 -0.22 19.88
N LEU A 156 -8.57 -1.33 19.41
CA LEU A 156 -9.96 -1.68 19.70
C LEU A 156 -10.22 -1.84 21.20
N ARG A 157 -9.33 -2.55 21.93
CA ARG A 157 -9.44 -2.69 23.40
C ARG A 157 -9.45 -1.34 24.08
N GLU A 158 -8.57 -0.44 23.67
CA GLU A 158 -8.49 0.90 24.22
C GLU A 158 -9.79 1.68 24.00
N LEU A 159 -10.36 1.66 22.78
CA LEU A 159 -11.63 2.31 22.48
C LEU A 159 -12.80 1.74 23.29
N LEU A 160 -12.88 0.41 23.40
CA LEU A 160 -13.91 -0.25 24.22
C LEU A 160 -13.77 0.09 25.72
N SER A 161 -12.53 0.18 26.23
CA SER A 161 -12.27 0.57 27.62
C SER A 161 -12.70 2.00 27.93
N ARG A 162 -12.74 2.87 26.92
CA ARG A 162 -13.26 4.26 26.98
C ARG A 162 -14.78 4.35 26.80
N GLY A 163 -15.44 3.20 26.61
CA GLY A 163 -16.91 3.14 26.43
C GLY A 163 -17.38 3.45 25.02
N GLN A 164 -16.49 3.44 24.02
CA GLN A 164 -16.89 3.65 22.63
C GLN A 164 -17.60 2.40 22.07
N ASP A 165 -18.68 2.61 21.34
CA ASP A 165 -19.39 1.55 20.62
C ASP A 165 -18.74 1.37 19.24
N VAL A 166 -17.79 0.44 19.13
CA VAL A 166 -16.95 0.22 17.96
C VAL A 166 -16.89 -1.24 17.56
N HIS A 167 -16.74 -1.49 16.25
CA HIS A 167 -16.56 -2.82 15.67
C HIS A 167 -15.38 -2.80 14.68
N LEU A 168 -14.45 -3.74 14.81
CA LEU A 168 -13.29 -3.89 13.95
C LEU A 168 -13.52 -4.99 12.91
N THR A 169 -13.44 -4.64 11.64
CA THR A 169 -13.38 -5.59 10.54
C THR A 169 -11.93 -5.77 10.10
N ILE A 170 -11.41 -6.99 10.17
CA ILE A 170 -10.09 -7.36 9.65
C ILE A 170 -10.27 -8.06 8.31
N ALA A 171 -9.76 -7.45 7.23
CA ALA A 171 -9.93 -7.90 5.86
C ALA A 171 -8.58 -8.16 5.19
N GLY A 172 -8.28 -9.42 4.84
CA GLY A 172 -7.02 -9.79 4.19
C GLY A 172 -6.49 -11.13 4.67
N GLU A 173 -5.33 -11.50 4.15
CA GLU A 173 -4.70 -12.78 4.48
C GLU A 173 -3.63 -12.60 5.56
N PHE A 174 -3.51 -13.61 6.40
CA PHE A 174 -2.41 -13.74 7.37
C PHE A 174 -1.36 -14.70 6.78
N ARG A 175 -0.14 -14.19 6.55
CA ARG A 175 0.92 -14.92 5.84
C ARG A 175 2.16 -15.11 6.71
N TRP A 176 1.99 -15.69 7.89
CA TRP A 176 3.10 -16.15 8.76
C TRP A 176 2.72 -17.47 9.41
N LYS A 177 3.73 -18.14 10.00
CA LYS A 177 3.54 -19.43 10.64
C LYS A 177 2.62 -19.30 11.87
N ASP A 178 1.70 -20.24 12.03
CA ASP A 178 0.75 -20.32 13.15
C ASP A 178 -0.15 -19.06 13.31
N ALA A 179 -0.36 -18.34 12.21
CA ALA A 179 -1.08 -17.05 12.18
C ALA A 179 -2.48 -17.15 12.79
N GLU A 180 -3.27 -18.17 12.41
CA GLU A 180 -4.65 -18.33 12.88
C GLU A 180 -4.73 -18.52 14.41
N VAL A 181 -3.80 -19.27 14.98
CA VAL A 181 -3.72 -19.50 16.43
C VAL A 181 -3.36 -18.20 17.14
N GLN A 182 -2.30 -17.53 16.69
CA GLN A 182 -1.82 -16.29 17.30
C GLN A 182 -2.84 -15.14 17.19
N VAL A 183 -3.57 -15.04 16.08
CA VAL A 183 -4.63 -14.04 15.90
C VAL A 183 -5.81 -14.36 16.83
N ARG A 184 -6.20 -15.62 16.93
CA ARG A 184 -7.26 -16.06 17.86
C ARG A 184 -6.91 -15.75 19.31
N GLU A 185 -5.69 -16.04 19.73
CA GLU A 185 -5.19 -15.68 21.06
C GLU A 185 -5.21 -14.16 21.30
N ALA A 186 -4.78 -13.40 20.30
CA ALA A 186 -4.80 -11.93 20.38
C ALA A 186 -6.21 -11.35 20.42
N MET A 187 -7.24 -12.07 19.96
CA MET A 187 -8.64 -11.65 19.96
C MET A 187 -9.38 -11.98 21.26
N LEU A 188 -8.81 -12.75 22.17
CA LEU A 188 -9.49 -13.16 23.39
C LEU A 188 -10.16 -11.98 24.11
N GLY A 189 -11.47 -12.13 24.37
CA GLY A 189 -12.32 -11.09 24.97
C GLY A 189 -12.82 -10.00 24.01
N LEU A 190 -12.55 -10.12 22.70
CA LEU A 190 -13.01 -9.19 21.67
C LEU A 190 -13.96 -9.84 20.64
N GLU A 191 -14.35 -11.06 20.83
CA GLU A 191 -15.04 -11.89 19.82
C GLU A 191 -16.34 -11.26 19.29
N LEU A 192 -17.03 -10.49 20.13
CA LEU A 192 -18.28 -9.79 19.76
C LEU A 192 -18.01 -8.46 19.00
N HIS A 193 -16.81 -7.94 19.04
CA HIS A 193 -16.42 -6.65 18.49
C HIS A 193 -15.49 -6.77 17.28
N VAL A 194 -15.19 -8.01 16.82
CA VAL A 194 -14.27 -8.25 15.69
C VAL A 194 -14.90 -9.18 14.66
N THR A 195 -14.83 -8.80 13.41
CA THR A 195 -15.10 -9.68 12.27
C THR A 195 -13.84 -9.89 11.47
N ILE A 196 -13.44 -11.14 11.24
CA ILE A 196 -12.40 -11.50 10.30
C ILE A 196 -13.09 -11.94 9.01
N LEU A 197 -12.90 -11.18 7.93
CA LEU A 197 -13.44 -11.54 6.63
C LEU A 197 -12.62 -12.67 6.01
N PRO A 198 -13.29 -13.63 5.35
CA PRO A 198 -12.58 -14.61 4.53
C PRO A 198 -11.81 -13.89 3.44
N PRO A 199 -10.82 -14.55 2.83
CA PRO A 199 -10.12 -14.01 1.70
C PRO A 199 -11.08 -13.60 0.58
N PHE A 200 -10.95 -12.38 0.05
CA PHE A 200 -11.81 -11.78 -0.98
C PHE A 200 -11.03 -11.43 -2.25
N ARG A 201 -11.72 -11.21 -3.36
CA ARG A 201 -11.13 -10.75 -4.63
C ARG A 201 -11.07 -9.23 -4.67
N GLN A 202 -10.21 -8.67 -5.55
CA GLN A 202 -10.05 -7.21 -5.69
C GLN A 202 -11.37 -6.51 -6.07
N GLU A 203 -12.22 -7.19 -6.84
CA GLU A 203 -13.53 -6.66 -7.25
C GLU A 203 -14.53 -6.55 -6.09
N GLU A 204 -14.31 -7.30 -5.01
CA GLU A 204 -15.14 -7.28 -3.79
C GLU A 204 -14.67 -6.20 -2.80
N ALA A 205 -13.43 -5.71 -2.95
CA ALA A 205 -12.84 -4.74 -2.04
C ALA A 205 -13.66 -3.44 -1.88
N PRO A 206 -14.23 -2.83 -2.93
CA PRO A 206 -14.99 -1.59 -2.79
C PRO A 206 -16.15 -1.69 -1.79
N GLU A 207 -16.86 -2.82 -1.73
CA GLU A 207 -17.96 -3.01 -0.79
C GLU A 207 -17.46 -3.08 0.67
N ILE A 208 -16.29 -3.69 0.90
CA ILE A 208 -15.66 -3.75 2.22
C ILE A 208 -15.33 -2.34 2.72
N TYR A 209 -14.79 -1.48 1.85
CA TYR A 209 -14.54 -0.09 2.20
C TYR A 209 -15.86 0.65 2.47
N ARG A 210 -16.86 0.52 1.59
CA ARG A 210 -18.17 1.18 1.76
C ARG A 210 -18.92 0.76 3.02
N ASP A 211 -18.61 -0.38 3.59
CA ASP A 211 -19.21 -0.89 4.83
C ASP A 211 -18.46 -0.45 6.10
N SER A 212 -17.56 0.50 5.97
CA SER A 212 -16.71 1.01 7.04
C SER A 212 -16.78 2.54 7.15
N HIS A 213 -16.45 3.09 8.34
CA HIS A 213 -16.41 4.53 8.58
C HIS A 213 -14.99 5.11 8.44
N LEU A 214 -13.96 4.34 8.79
CA LEU A 214 -12.55 4.73 8.69
C LEU A 214 -11.65 3.52 8.49
N LEU A 215 -10.44 3.78 7.99
CA LEU A 215 -9.37 2.79 7.88
C LEU A 215 -8.36 2.97 9.02
N LEU A 216 -8.03 1.89 9.72
CA LEU A 216 -6.90 1.79 10.65
C LEU A 216 -5.74 1.04 9.97
N HIS A 217 -4.71 1.77 9.51
CA HIS A 217 -3.54 1.21 8.82
C HIS A 217 -2.35 1.11 9.75
N THR A 218 -1.98 -0.10 10.12
CA THR A 218 -0.97 -0.42 11.16
C THR A 218 0.36 -0.93 10.62
N LYS A 219 0.58 -0.93 9.28
CA LYS A 219 1.83 -1.41 8.71
C LYS A 219 2.92 -0.34 8.83
N TYR A 220 4.02 -0.71 9.49
CA TYR A 220 5.20 0.13 9.63
C TYR A 220 6.02 0.17 8.33
N ASN A 221 6.63 1.31 8.03
CA ASN A 221 7.50 1.52 6.86
C ASN A 221 6.92 1.03 5.51
N ASP A 222 5.59 1.12 5.34
CA ASP A 222 4.99 0.83 4.04
C ASP A 222 5.33 1.94 3.04
N PRO A 223 6.00 1.64 1.93
CA PRO A 223 6.52 2.69 1.05
C PRO A 223 5.43 3.45 0.27
N CYS A 224 4.35 2.78 -0.11
CA CYS A 224 3.19 3.39 -0.76
C CYS A 224 2.02 2.40 -0.75
N PRO A 225 1.35 2.23 0.40
CA PRO A 225 0.26 1.28 0.53
C PRO A 225 -0.92 1.65 -0.35
N THR A 226 -1.46 0.70 -1.12
CA THR A 226 -2.67 0.90 -1.92
C THR A 226 -3.92 0.97 -1.05
N VAL A 227 -3.94 0.25 0.06
CA VAL A 227 -5.09 0.19 0.99
C VAL A 227 -5.53 1.57 1.51
N PRO A 228 -4.66 2.45 2.03
CA PRO A 228 -5.05 3.82 2.38
C PRO A 228 -5.51 4.66 1.17
N ILE A 229 -4.93 4.44 -0.01
CA ILE A 229 -5.33 5.15 -1.23
C ILE A 229 -6.75 4.73 -1.64
N GLU A 230 -7.05 3.43 -1.64
CA GLU A 230 -8.37 2.85 -1.91
C GLU A 230 -9.41 3.31 -0.86
N ALA A 231 -9.01 3.35 0.42
CA ALA A 231 -9.85 3.84 1.51
C ALA A 231 -10.24 5.31 1.30
N MET A 232 -9.26 6.20 1.08
CA MET A 232 -9.53 7.61 0.82
C MET A 232 -10.38 7.81 -0.45
N ALA A 233 -10.15 7.03 -1.50
CA ALA A 233 -10.98 7.05 -2.71
C ALA A 233 -12.42 6.63 -2.41
N SER A 234 -12.64 5.73 -1.46
CA SER A 234 -13.97 5.31 -0.97
C SER A 234 -14.55 6.27 0.07
N GLY A 235 -13.88 7.39 0.37
CA GLY A 235 -14.32 8.37 1.35
C GLY A 235 -13.97 8.01 2.80
N LEU A 236 -13.11 7.03 3.07
CA LEU A 236 -12.72 6.68 4.43
C LEU A 236 -11.52 7.51 4.89
N PRO A 237 -11.63 8.29 5.97
CA PRO A 237 -10.48 8.86 6.64
C PRO A 237 -9.53 7.77 7.16
N VAL A 238 -8.25 8.09 7.27
CA VAL A 238 -7.21 7.12 7.61
C VAL A 238 -6.57 7.42 8.96
N VAL A 239 -6.56 6.44 9.87
CA VAL A 239 -5.69 6.42 11.05
C VAL A 239 -4.51 5.50 10.77
N GLY A 240 -3.31 5.93 11.15
CA GLY A 240 -2.11 5.11 10.98
C GLY A 240 -0.89 5.67 11.69
N THR A 241 0.27 5.07 11.46
CA THR A 241 1.54 5.58 11.97
C THR A 241 2.20 6.55 10.99
N ARG A 242 2.91 7.55 11.52
CA ARG A 242 3.73 8.48 10.74
C ARG A 242 5.05 7.79 10.34
N SER A 243 4.97 6.73 9.54
CA SER A 243 6.12 5.95 9.06
C SER A 243 5.98 5.62 7.58
N GLY A 244 7.08 5.26 6.95
CA GLY A 244 7.06 4.91 5.52
C GLY A 244 6.61 6.07 4.64
N GLY A 245 5.88 5.76 3.59
CA GLY A 245 5.27 6.73 2.68
C GLY A 245 3.94 7.30 3.19
N MET A 246 3.42 6.86 4.34
CA MET A 246 2.13 7.33 4.84
C MET A 246 2.04 8.87 4.97
N PRO A 247 3.09 9.59 5.46
CA PRO A 247 3.06 11.05 5.52
C PRO A 247 2.96 11.76 4.16
N GLU A 248 3.35 11.07 3.08
CA GLU A 248 3.26 11.59 1.71
C GLU A 248 1.88 11.34 1.09
N LEU A 249 1.19 10.29 1.53
CA LEU A 249 -0.10 9.86 0.98
C LEU A 249 -1.28 10.49 1.69
N VAL A 250 -1.23 10.59 3.02
CA VAL A 250 -2.36 11.05 3.84
C VAL A 250 -2.24 12.55 4.11
N GLY A 251 -3.10 13.32 3.45
CA GLY A 251 -3.23 14.75 3.71
C GLY A 251 -3.71 15.02 5.15
N LYS A 252 -3.37 16.18 5.71
CA LYS A 252 -3.71 16.55 7.09
C LYS A 252 -5.22 16.52 7.40
N GLU A 253 -6.04 16.74 6.36
CA GLU A 253 -7.50 16.76 6.46
C GLU A 253 -8.13 15.40 6.10
N CYS A 254 -7.31 14.44 5.64
CA CYS A 254 -7.76 13.14 5.15
C CYS A 254 -7.58 12.01 6.17
N GLY A 255 -6.92 12.30 7.29
CA GLY A 255 -6.62 11.30 8.32
C GLY A 255 -5.64 11.80 9.36
N ILE A 256 -5.36 10.95 10.34
CA ILE A 256 -4.48 11.27 11.47
C ILE A 256 -3.38 10.22 11.54
N LEU A 257 -2.14 10.67 11.47
CA LEU A 257 -0.95 9.83 11.59
C LEU A 257 -0.27 10.07 12.93
N VAL A 258 -0.31 9.07 13.80
CA VAL A 258 0.34 9.14 15.12
C VAL A 258 1.85 9.00 15.03
N PRO A 259 2.62 9.66 15.90
CA PRO A 259 4.06 9.55 15.91
C PRO A 259 4.50 8.11 16.25
N VAL A 260 5.59 7.68 15.66
CA VAL A 260 6.29 6.44 15.96
C VAL A 260 7.78 6.65 15.75
N GLU A 261 8.62 5.95 16.52
CA GLU A 261 10.07 5.97 16.32
C GLU A 261 10.43 5.59 14.87
N GLN A 262 11.34 6.35 14.27
CA GLN A 262 11.78 6.09 12.90
C GLN A 262 13.01 5.17 12.90
N GLY A 263 12.97 4.10 12.15
CA GLY A 263 14.09 3.17 12.10
C GLY A 263 13.90 2.05 11.09
N TRP A 264 14.92 1.21 10.97
CA TRP A 264 14.95 0.10 10.02
C TRP A 264 15.29 -1.24 10.67
N SER A 265 15.61 -1.24 11.96
CA SER A 265 16.07 -2.43 12.67
C SER A 265 14.95 -3.37 13.09
N ARG A 266 13.73 -2.84 13.25
CA ARG A 266 12.54 -3.59 13.63
C ARG A 266 11.29 -2.89 13.14
N ASP A 267 10.23 -3.67 12.94
CA ASP A 267 8.90 -3.10 12.71
C ASP A 267 8.30 -2.66 14.05
N LEU A 268 7.61 -1.51 14.03
CA LEU A 268 7.03 -0.89 15.21
C LEU A 268 5.52 -0.73 15.05
N ALA A 269 4.80 -0.98 16.12
CA ALA A 269 3.38 -0.65 16.23
C ALA A 269 3.20 0.81 16.69
N GLY A 270 2.10 1.42 16.28
CA GLY A 270 1.63 2.67 16.90
C GLY A 270 1.20 2.40 18.34
N GLU A 271 1.33 3.42 19.19
CA GLU A 271 0.87 3.36 20.58
C GLU A 271 -0.68 3.31 20.58
N PRO A 272 -1.32 2.29 21.23
CA PRO A 272 -2.76 2.07 21.14
C PRO A 272 -3.62 3.26 21.62
N GLY A 273 -3.22 3.95 22.68
CA GLY A 273 -3.92 5.13 23.18
C GLY A 273 -3.90 6.28 22.16
N LEU A 274 -2.75 6.55 21.51
CA LEU A 274 -2.66 7.58 20.47
C LEU A 274 -3.49 7.21 19.23
N LEU A 275 -3.52 5.93 18.88
CA LEU A 275 -4.36 5.45 17.77
C LEU A 275 -5.85 5.58 18.12
N ALA A 276 -6.23 5.29 19.36
CA ALA A 276 -7.60 5.49 19.85
C ALA A 276 -8.00 6.98 19.85
N ASP A 277 -7.13 7.88 20.36
CA ASP A 277 -7.34 9.33 20.28
C ASP A 277 -7.58 9.81 18.83
N ALA A 278 -6.80 9.26 17.88
CA ALA A 278 -6.96 9.58 16.47
C ALA A 278 -8.29 9.06 15.90
N VAL A 279 -8.75 7.88 16.31
CA VAL A 279 -10.05 7.35 15.91
C VAL A 279 -11.17 8.24 16.47
N GLU A 280 -11.16 8.58 17.76
CA GLU A 280 -12.15 9.45 18.39
C GLU A 280 -12.22 10.83 17.73
N CYS A 281 -11.08 11.42 17.40
CA CYS A 281 -11.01 12.68 16.67
C CYS A 281 -11.64 12.57 15.26
N ILE A 282 -11.44 11.46 14.55
CA ILE A 282 -12.13 11.22 13.27
C ILE A 282 -13.63 11.03 13.47
N MET A 283 -14.07 10.34 14.51
CA MET A 283 -15.52 10.19 14.83
C MET A 283 -16.21 11.54 14.97
N GLU A 284 -15.58 12.49 15.67
CA GLU A 284 -16.10 13.85 15.86
C GLU A 284 -16.12 14.68 14.56
N ASN A 285 -15.19 14.44 13.65
CA ASN A 285 -15.00 15.25 12.43
C ASN A 285 -15.29 14.48 11.14
N HIS A 286 -16.01 13.38 11.24
CA HIS A 286 -16.13 12.36 10.17
C HIS A 286 -16.58 12.91 8.83
N VAL A 287 -17.64 13.72 8.79
CA VAL A 287 -18.20 14.25 7.53
C VAL A 287 -17.17 15.05 6.75
N VAL A 288 -16.50 15.99 7.42
CA VAL A 288 -15.50 16.87 6.78
C VAL A 288 -14.30 16.05 6.31
N MET A 289 -13.84 15.11 7.14
CA MET A 289 -12.68 14.29 6.81
C MET A 289 -12.97 13.27 5.69
N THR A 290 -14.21 12.77 5.59
CA THR A 290 -14.66 11.91 4.50
C THR A 290 -14.61 12.64 3.15
N GLU A 291 -15.14 13.86 3.09
CA GLU A 291 -15.12 14.68 1.88
C GLU A 291 -13.68 15.04 1.47
N ALA A 292 -12.86 15.42 2.44
CA ALA A 292 -11.44 15.72 2.22
C ALA A 292 -10.67 14.50 1.71
N ALA A 293 -10.86 13.33 2.30
CA ALA A 293 -10.23 12.07 1.89
C ALA A 293 -10.58 11.73 0.44
N ARG A 294 -11.86 11.77 0.08
CA ARG A 294 -12.33 11.54 -1.29
C ARG A 294 -11.73 12.54 -2.28
N SER A 295 -11.82 13.83 -1.99
CA SER A 295 -11.31 14.89 -2.85
C SER A 295 -9.81 14.75 -3.09
N HIS A 296 -9.05 14.47 -2.02
CA HIS A 296 -7.60 14.23 -2.10
C HIS A 296 -7.26 13.02 -2.98
N ALA A 297 -7.95 11.90 -2.80
CA ALA A 297 -7.71 10.69 -3.57
C ALA A 297 -7.99 10.88 -5.06
N VAL A 298 -9.10 11.54 -5.42
CA VAL A 298 -9.45 11.85 -6.81
C VAL A 298 -8.42 12.76 -7.45
N LYS A 299 -7.95 13.79 -6.73
CA LYS A 299 -6.96 14.74 -7.23
C LYS A 299 -5.58 14.13 -7.40
N THR A 300 -5.17 13.23 -6.50
CA THR A 300 -3.77 12.81 -6.38
C THR A 300 -3.50 11.43 -6.97
N PHE A 301 -4.44 10.48 -6.86
CA PHE A 301 -4.19 9.07 -7.13
C PHE A 301 -5.02 8.48 -8.28
N GLN A 302 -5.83 9.30 -8.96
CA GLN A 302 -6.71 8.83 -10.03
C GLN A 302 -5.92 8.17 -11.17
N VAL A 303 -6.35 6.98 -11.58
CA VAL A 303 -5.62 6.10 -12.51
C VAL A 303 -5.40 6.73 -13.90
N GLY A 304 -6.31 7.57 -14.38
CA GLY A 304 -6.16 8.24 -15.69
C GLY A 304 -4.96 9.19 -15.70
N ALA A 305 -4.84 10.06 -14.69
CA ALA A 305 -3.71 10.97 -14.56
C ALA A 305 -2.38 10.20 -14.37
N TRP A 306 -2.43 9.09 -13.65
CA TRP A 306 -1.28 8.19 -13.47
C TRP A 306 -0.82 7.56 -14.81
N LEU A 307 -1.75 7.16 -15.67
CA LEU A 307 -1.45 6.61 -17.00
C LEU A 307 -0.88 7.68 -17.93
N GLU A 308 -1.40 8.91 -17.89
CA GLU A 308 -0.84 10.01 -18.70
C GLU A 308 0.58 10.34 -18.27
N ARG A 309 0.87 10.35 -16.97
CA ARG A 309 2.25 10.54 -16.49
C ARG A 309 3.18 9.41 -16.95
N HIS A 310 2.71 8.17 -16.99
CA HIS A 310 3.46 7.07 -17.58
C HIS A 310 3.71 7.29 -19.08
N ARG A 311 2.71 7.74 -19.82
CA ARG A 311 2.86 8.05 -21.26
C ARG A 311 4.00 9.05 -21.50
N GLU A 312 4.03 10.13 -20.72
CA GLU A 312 5.10 11.13 -20.80
C GLU A 312 6.48 10.52 -20.53
N ILE A 313 6.62 9.73 -19.44
CA ILE A 313 7.87 9.05 -19.10
C ILE A 313 8.31 8.09 -20.20
N LEU A 314 7.40 7.27 -20.74
CA LEU A 314 7.72 6.30 -21.77
C LEU A 314 8.18 6.98 -23.05
N LEU A 315 7.53 8.09 -23.48
CA LEU A 315 7.94 8.90 -24.63
C LEU A 315 9.31 9.55 -24.39
N GLU A 316 9.54 10.16 -23.23
CA GLU A 316 10.83 10.76 -22.88
C GLU A 316 11.96 9.74 -22.96
N VAL A 317 11.78 8.56 -22.39
CA VAL A 317 12.80 7.50 -22.33
C VAL A 317 13.10 6.94 -23.73
N THR A 318 12.11 6.79 -24.58
CA THR A 318 12.27 6.22 -25.93
C THR A 318 12.77 7.24 -26.95
N SER A 319 12.71 8.55 -26.66
CA SER A 319 13.25 9.62 -27.53
C SER A 319 14.74 9.91 -27.28
N ARG A 320 15.31 9.38 -26.22
CA ARG A 320 16.76 9.44 -25.89
C ARG A 320 17.53 8.29 -26.54
#